data_124d55c9a29c209dda4a65ea9403b964
#
_entry.id   124d55c9a29c209dda4a65ea9403b964
#
_cell.length_a   1.000
_cell.length_b   1.000
_cell.length_c   1.000
_cell.angle_alpha   90.00
_cell.angle_beta   90.00
_cell.angle_gamma   90.00
#
_symmetry.space_group_name_H-M   'P 1'
#
loop_
_entity.id
_entity.type
_entity.pdbx_description
1 polymer ?
#
loop_
_entity_poly.entity_id
_entity_poly.type
_entity_poly.pdbx_seq_one_letter_code
_entity_poly.pdbx_strand_id
1 'polypeptide(L)'
;MLAFGIMMQHADFLQSRLVIKACSTAHPDAVLLVAALSKTLLGIVGDPGTNSFATWRDGDPDHLFVVAYEDDKPVGCGGLRLREDGLAEIKRIYAAQPGAGIGSAIMDHLESAAWARGYPAVVLETRAVNARALAFYAARGFARIAPYGHYAGRPDAVCLEKRAPQNPA
;
A
#
# COMPACT_ATOMS: atom_id res chain seq x y z
N MET A 1 52.91 5.41 31.41
CA MET A 1 51.92 6.28 30.73
C MET A 1 51.18 5.43 29.72
N LEU A 2 49.96 5.07 30.04
CA LEU A 2 49.12 4.14 29.32
C LEU A 2 48.28 4.95 28.32
N ALA A 3 48.43 4.71 27.03
CA ALA A 3 47.57 5.23 26.00
C ALA A 3 46.40 4.24 25.81
N PHE A 4 45.22 4.63 26.28
CA PHE A 4 43.98 3.94 26.02
C PHE A 4 43.52 4.29 24.61
N GLY A 5 43.75 3.37 23.65
CA GLY A 5 43.15 3.45 22.34
C GLY A 5 41.66 3.11 22.38
N ILE A 6 40.82 4.08 22.17
CA ILE A 6 39.38 3.90 22.01
C ILE A 6 39.16 3.29 20.62
N MET A 7 38.93 1.99 20.62
CA MET A 7 38.43 1.26 19.45
C MET A 7 36.95 1.58 19.32
N MET A 8 36.59 2.62 18.57
CA MET A 8 35.23 2.84 18.11
C MET A 8 34.91 1.75 17.07
N GLN A 9 34.22 0.74 17.52
CA GLN A 9 33.57 -0.21 16.64
C GLN A 9 32.48 0.54 15.89
N HIS A 10 32.73 0.84 14.63
CA HIS A 10 31.68 1.20 13.67
C HIS A 10 30.89 -0.08 13.40
N ALA A 11 29.88 -0.32 14.20
CA ALA A 11 28.78 -1.16 13.80
C ALA A 11 27.95 -0.32 12.82
N ASP A 12 28.40 -0.25 11.57
CA ASP A 12 27.53 0.07 10.45
C ASP A 12 26.45 -1.02 10.39
N PHE A 13 25.38 -0.80 11.12
CA PHE A 13 24.12 -1.43 10.85
C PHE A 13 23.74 -0.98 9.44
N LEU A 14 24.01 -1.82 8.44
CA LEU A 14 23.42 -1.75 7.11
C LEU A 14 21.91 -1.92 7.32
N GLN A 15 21.26 -0.81 7.62
CA GLN A 15 19.81 -0.72 7.63
C GLN A 15 19.42 -0.87 6.16
N SER A 16 18.86 -2.03 5.81
CA SER A 16 18.39 -2.30 4.46
C SER A 16 17.52 -1.12 4.01
N ARG A 17 17.94 -0.48 2.92
CA ARG A 17 17.29 0.76 2.47
C ARG A 17 16.06 0.42 1.66
N LEU A 18 14.89 0.61 2.27
CA LEU A 18 13.62 0.52 1.55
C LEU A 18 13.45 1.74 0.64
N VAL A 19 13.31 1.49 -0.66
CA VAL A 19 13.09 2.51 -1.69
C VAL A 19 11.77 2.22 -2.41
N ILE A 20 10.93 3.26 -2.56
CA ILE A 20 9.66 3.14 -3.29
C ILE A 20 9.79 3.85 -4.63
N LYS A 21 9.48 3.15 -5.71
CA LYS A 21 9.56 3.67 -7.09
C LYS A 21 8.22 3.53 -7.78
N ALA A 22 7.79 4.59 -8.47
CA ALA A 22 6.65 4.51 -9.39
C ALA A 22 7.03 3.70 -10.63
N CYS A 23 6.12 2.88 -11.10
CA CYS A 23 6.32 2.09 -12.32
C CYS A 23 4.99 1.75 -13.00
N SER A 24 5.09 1.25 -14.24
CA SER A 24 3.96 0.63 -14.95
C SER A 24 3.56 -0.68 -14.29
N THR A 25 2.28 -1.02 -14.32
CA THR A 25 1.79 -2.33 -13.87
C THR A 25 2.28 -3.47 -14.78
N ALA A 26 2.75 -3.16 -15.99
CA ALA A 26 3.39 -4.10 -16.89
C ALA A 26 4.89 -4.33 -16.58
N HIS A 27 5.49 -3.58 -15.66
CA HIS A 27 6.87 -3.80 -15.24
C HIS A 27 7.02 -5.23 -14.64
N PRO A 28 8.08 -5.98 -14.97
CA PRO A 28 8.23 -7.36 -14.50
C PRO A 28 8.08 -7.53 -12.98
N ASP A 29 8.64 -6.62 -12.19
CA ASP A 29 8.54 -6.66 -10.73
C ASP A 29 7.11 -6.39 -10.24
N ALA A 30 6.37 -5.48 -10.90
CA ALA A 30 4.97 -5.23 -10.60
C ALA A 30 4.12 -6.48 -10.90
N VAL A 31 4.33 -7.11 -12.05
CA VAL A 31 3.65 -8.36 -12.44
C VAL A 31 3.92 -9.46 -11.42
N LEU A 32 5.18 -9.64 -11.00
CA LEU A 32 5.58 -10.62 -10.01
C LEU A 32 4.82 -10.42 -8.68
N LEU A 33 4.83 -9.19 -8.16
CA LEU A 33 4.21 -8.87 -6.87
C LEU A 33 2.69 -8.93 -6.89
N VAL A 34 2.06 -8.47 -7.98
CA VAL A 34 0.61 -8.59 -8.18
C VAL A 34 0.18 -10.05 -8.29
N ALA A 35 0.96 -10.90 -8.93
CA ALA A 35 0.70 -12.34 -8.98
C ALA A 35 0.83 -12.98 -7.58
N ALA A 36 1.84 -12.59 -6.80
CA ALA A 36 2.01 -13.05 -5.42
C ALA A 36 0.84 -12.62 -4.52
N LEU A 37 0.37 -11.38 -4.64
CA LEU A 37 -0.81 -10.89 -3.96
C LEU A 37 -2.06 -11.71 -4.36
N SER A 38 -2.28 -11.93 -5.64
CA SER A 38 -3.44 -12.68 -6.14
C SER A 38 -3.46 -14.11 -5.60
N LYS A 39 -2.30 -14.77 -5.53
CA LYS A 39 -2.15 -16.09 -4.90
C LYS A 39 -2.50 -16.06 -3.41
N THR A 40 -2.03 -15.03 -2.69
CA THR A 40 -2.33 -14.85 -1.27
C THR A 40 -3.82 -14.63 -1.05
N LEU A 41 -4.47 -13.76 -1.84
CA LEU A 41 -5.89 -13.49 -1.76
C LEU A 41 -6.74 -14.72 -2.08
N LEU A 42 -6.36 -15.50 -3.09
CA LEU A 42 -7.05 -16.74 -3.42
C LEU A 42 -7.08 -17.70 -2.22
N GLY A 43 -5.99 -17.78 -1.46
CA GLY A 43 -5.91 -18.60 -0.24
C GLY A 43 -6.74 -18.07 0.94
N ILE A 44 -6.94 -16.75 1.03
CA ILE A 44 -7.65 -16.11 2.16
C ILE A 44 -9.14 -15.99 1.88
N VAL A 45 -9.50 -15.51 0.68
CA VAL A 45 -10.87 -15.10 0.33
C VAL A 45 -11.50 -15.90 -0.82
N GLY A 46 -10.74 -16.81 -1.44
CA GLY A 46 -11.20 -17.60 -2.58
C GLY A 46 -11.34 -16.81 -3.91
N ASP A 47 -10.83 -15.57 -3.95
CA ASP A 47 -10.90 -14.68 -5.11
C ASP A 47 -9.53 -14.00 -5.29
N PRO A 48 -8.88 -14.11 -6.46
CA PRO A 48 -7.57 -13.47 -6.70
C PRO A 48 -7.65 -11.94 -6.80
N GLY A 49 -8.84 -11.35 -6.79
CA GLY A 49 -9.07 -9.90 -6.84
C GLY A 49 -8.68 -9.24 -8.17
N THR A 50 -8.52 -9.98 -9.27
CA THR A 50 -8.07 -9.47 -10.56
C THR A 50 -9.00 -8.42 -11.16
N ASN A 51 -10.31 -8.52 -10.91
CA ASN A 51 -11.31 -7.57 -11.39
C ASN A 51 -11.10 -6.15 -10.86
N SER A 52 -10.42 -5.99 -9.73
CA SER A 52 -10.16 -4.67 -9.14
C SER A 52 -9.17 -3.82 -9.96
N PHE A 53 -8.50 -4.44 -10.93
CA PHE A 53 -7.53 -3.79 -11.82
C PHE A 53 -8.01 -3.66 -13.27
N ALA A 54 -9.22 -4.14 -13.58
CA ALA A 54 -9.75 -4.14 -14.95
C ALA A 54 -9.86 -2.76 -15.58
N THR A 55 -9.97 -1.70 -14.77
CA THR A 55 -10.04 -0.30 -15.23
C THR A 55 -8.74 0.46 -15.06
N TRP A 56 -7.66 -0.22 -14.65
CA TRP A 56 -6.36 0.43 -14.49
C TRP A 56 -5.77 0.79 -15.86
N ARG A 57 -5.21 1.99 -15.97
CA ARG A 57 -4.53 2.46 -17.18
C ARG A 57 -3.16 3.00 -16.81
N ASP A 58 -2.12 2.35 -17.30
CA ASP A 58 -0.76 2.86 -17.16
C ASP A 58 -0.60 4.15 -17.96
N GLY A 59 0.11 5.12 -17.38
CA GLY A 59 0.30 6.44 -18.00
C GLY A 59 -0.86 7.43 -17.78
N ASP A 60 -1.95 7.00 -17.17
CA ASP A 60 -3.02 7.90 -16.74
C ASP A 60 -2.51 8.72 -15.55
N PRO A 61 -2.58 10.07 -15.59
CA PRO A 61 -2.13 10.93 -14.48
C PRO A 61 -2.89 10.69 -13.18
N ASP A 62 -4.08 10.09 -13.27
CA ASP A 62 -4.93 9.76 -12.14
C ASP A 62 -4.61 8.39 -11.53
N HIS A 63 -3.63 7.67 -12.07
CA HIS A 63 -3.17 6.38 -11.59
C HIS A 63 -1.70 6.45 -11.18
N LEU A 64 -1.39 5.94 -9.98
CA LEU A 64 -0.02 5.80 -9.49
C LEU A 64 0.16 4.36 -8.99
N PHE A 65 1.03 3.59 -9.63
CA PHE A 65 1.46 2.29 -9.13
C PHE A 65 2.91 2.36 -8.66
N VAL A 66 3.18 1.74 -7.51
CA VAL A 66 4.52 1.76 -6.90
C VAL A 66 4.98 0.35 -6.53
N VAL A 67 6.28 0.16 -6.61
CA VAL A 67 6.99 -1.01 -6.11
C VAL A 67 7.99 -0.57 -5.04
N ALA A 68 7.98 -1.26 -3.92
CA ALA A 68 8.96 -1.12 -2.86
C ALA A 68 10.11 -2.11 -3.08
N TYR A 69 11.33 -1.61 -2.98
CA TYR A 69 12.56 -2.37 -3.12
C TYR A 69 13.38 -2.35 -1.83
N GLU A 70 13.90 -3.47 -1.46
CA GLU A 70 14.89 -3.63 -0.40
C GLU A 70 16.15 -4.23 -1.01
N ASP A 71 17.27 -3.50 -0.99
CA ASP A 71 18.53 -3.90 -1.64
C ASP A 71 18.30 -4.39 -3.09
N ASP A 72 17.59 -3.55 -3.88
CA ASP A 72 17.20 -3.81 -5.27
C ASP A 72 16.27 -5.02 -5.51
N LYS A 73 15.77 -5.66 -4.47
CA LYS A 73 14.78 -6.73 -4.58
C LYS A 73 13.37 -6.18 -4.43
N PRO A 74 12.43 -6.50 -5.31
CA PRO A 74 11.03 -6.10 -5.16
C PRO A 74 10.39 -6.85 -3.97
N VAL A 75 9.94 -6.10 -2.96
CA VAL A 75 9.42 -6.66 -1.71
C VAL A 75 7.97 -6.24 -1.40
N GLY A 76 7.38 -5.36 -2.20
CA GLY A 76 6.00 -4.96 -2.01
C GLY A 76 5.50 -4.04 -3.11
N CYS A 77 4.20 -3.87 -3.20
CA CYS A 77 3.58 -2.98 -4.19
C CYS A 77 2.27 -2.37 -3.67
N GLY A 78 1.80 -1.37 -4.38
CA GLY A 78 0.50 -0.75 -4.15
C GLY A 78 0.13 0.23 -5.25
N GLY A 79 -1.16 0.55 -5.35
CA GLY A 79 -1.67 1.50 -6.33
C GLY A 79 -2.62 2.52 -5.71
N LEU A 80 -2.61 3.71 -6.26
CA LEU A 80 -3.54 4.81 -5.98
C LEU A 80 -4.24 5.15 -7.28
N ARG A 81 -5.56 5.23 -7.25
CA ARG A 81 -6.41 5.64 -8.36
C ARG A 81 -7.33 6.75 -7.91
N LEU A 82 -7.43 7.81 -8.72
CA LEU A 82 -8.40 8.85 -8.49
C LEU A 82 -9.76 8.40 -9.00
N ARG A 83 -10.80 8.72 -8.24
CA ARG A 83 -12.19 8.35 -8.55
C ARG A 83 -12.95 9.59 -9.04
N GLU A 84 -13.98 9.34 -9.83
CA GLU A 84 -14.87 10.39 -10.35
C GLU A 84 -15.61 11.17 -9.24
N ASP A 85 -15.78 10.56 -8.05
CA ASP A 85 -16.39 11.19 -6.88
C ASP A 85 -15.43 12.09 -6.08
N GLY A 86 -14.21 12.32 -6.58
CA GLY A 86 -13.22 13.18 -5.95
C GLY A 86 -12.47 12.53 -4.79
N LEU A 87 -12.58 11.22 -4.62
CA LEU A 87 -11.82 10.45 -3.64
C LEU A 87 -10.67 9.69 -4.31
N ALA A 88 -9.62 9.43 -3.56
CA ALA A 88 -8.51 8.59 -4.00
C ALA A 88 -8.68 7.17 -3.45
N GLU A 89 -8.61 6.16 -4.30
CA GLU A 89 -8.76 4.76 -3.90
C GLU A 89 -7.42 4.04 -3.90
N ILE A 90 -7.04 3.47 -2.75
CA ILE A 90 -5.85 2.65 -2.61
C ILE A 90 -6.19 1.19 -2.92
N LYS A 91 -5.37 0.56 -3.74
CA LYS A 91 -5.57 -0.82 -4.23
C LYS A 91 -4.28 -1.61 -4.22
N ARG A 92 -4.42 -2.94 -4.18
CA ARG A 92 -3.32 -3.88 -4.43
C ARG A 92 -2.13 -3.73 -3.49
N ILE A 93 -2.37 -3.38 -2.23
CA ILE A 93 -1.32 -3.34 -1.22
C ILE A 93 -0.83 -4.76 -0.94
N TYR A 94 0.46 -4.97 -1.15
CA TYR A 94 1.13 -6.22 -0.87
C TYR A 94 2.50 -5.98 -0.25
N ALA A 95 2.85 -6.81 0.72
CA ALA A 95 4.18 -6.87 1.31
C ALA A 95 4.61 -8.34 1.39
N ALA A 96 5.76 -8.67 0.79
CA ALA A 96 6.29 -10.03 0.76
C ALA A 96 6.63 -10.56 2.16
N GLN A 97 7.05 -9.65 3.05
CA GLN A 97 7.36 -9.95 4.45
C GLN A 97 6.43 -9.16 5.37
N PRO A 98 5.42 -9.81 5.90
CA PRO A 98 4.53 -9.21 6.88
C PRO A 98 5.27 -8.80 8.17
N GLY A 99 4.94 -7.61 8.70
CA GLY A 99 5.56 -7.10 9.94
C GLY A 99 6.90 -6.38 9.74
N ALA A 100 7.48 -6.39 8.53
CA ALA A 100 8.74 -5.71 8.22
C ALA A 100 8.58 -4.21 7.88
N GLY A 101 7.40 -3.61 8.07
CA GLY A 101 7.16 -2.19 7.78
C GLY A 101 6.93 -1.84 6.31
N ILE A 102 7.11 -2.79 5.38
CA ILE A 102 6.99 -2.57 3.93
C ILE A 102 5.61 -2.02 3.55
N GLY A 103 4.55 -2.66 4.04
CA GLY A 103 3.18 -2.21 3.79
C GLY A 103 2.91 -0.80 4.33
N SER A 104 3.45 -0.47 5.50
CA SER A 104 3.34 0.87 6.08
C SER A 104 4.03 1.92 5.22
N ALA A 105 5.24 1.66 4.75
CA ALA A 105 5.98 2.57 3.89
C ALA A 105 5.26 2.81 2.54
N ILE A 106 4.69 1.75 1.94
CA ILE A 106 3.88 1.88 0.72
C ILE A 106 2.65 2.76 0.98
N MET A 107 1.93 2.50 2.07
CA MET A 107 0.75 3.30 2.44
C MET A 107 1.12 4.76 2.68
N ASP A 108 2.19 5.05 3.42
CA ASP A 108 2.67 6.42 3.66
C ASP A 108 2.97 7.15 2.36
N HIS A 109 3.59 6.47 1.39
CA HIS A 109 3.88 7.02 0.07
C HIS A 109 2.61 7.35 -0.72
N LEU A 110 1.65 6.42 -0.76
CA LEU A 110 0.40 6.60 -1.51
C LEU A 110 -0.53 7.63 -0.85
N GLU A 111 -0.64 7.62 0.48
CA GLU A 111 -1.37 8.63 1.24
C GLU A 111 -0.78 10.02 1.00
N SER A 112 0.54 10.18 1.11
CA SER A 112 1.23 11.45 0.83
C SER A 112 1.00 11.93 -0.60
N ALA A 113 1.01 11.01 -1.58
CA ALA A 113 0.73 11.34 -2.97
C ALA A 113 -0.72 11.82 -3.19
N ALA A 114 -1.68 11.26 -2.46
CA ALA A 114 -3.08 11.72 -2.47
C ALA A 114 -3.22 13.11 -1.85
N TRP A 115 -2.59 13.32 -0.67
CA TRP A 115 -2.62 14.63 0.01
C TRP A 115 -1.97 15.74 -0.81
N ALA A 116 -0.83 15.45 -1.43
CA ALA A 116 -0.13 16.41 -2.31
C ALA A 116 -0.97 16.81 -3.54
N ARG A 117 -1.90 15.96 -3.97
CA ARG A 117 -2.86 16.25 -5.05
C ARG A 117 -4.15 16.93 -4.55
N GLY A 118 -4.26 17.22 -3.25
CA GLY A 118 -5.41 17.89 -2.65
C GLY A 118 -6.62 17.01 -2.38
N TYR A 119 -6.47 15.69 -2.39
CA TYR A 119 -7.57 14.78 -2.07
C TYR A 119 -7.90 14.84 -0.58
N PRO A 120 -9.19 15.02 -0.21
CA PRO A 120 -9.59 15.16 1.19
C PRO A 120 -9.59 13.82 1.95
N ALA A 121 -9.65 12.72 1.23
CA ALA A 121 -9.66 11.39 1.81
C ALA A 121 -9.12 10.32 0.85
N VAL A 122 -8.61 9.25 1.41
CA VAL A 122 -8.33 8.00 0.71
C VAL A 122 -9.29 6.93 1.19
N VAL A 123 -9.75 6.11 0.26
CA VAL A 123 -10.64 4.98 0.52
C VAL A 123 -10.00 3.68 0.04
N LEU A 124 -10.43 2.58 0.61
CA LEU A 124 -10.03 1.23 0.17
C LEU A 124 -11.09 0.21 0.54
N GLU A 125 -11.02 -0.95 -0.07
CA GLU A 125 -11.85 -2.11 0.28
C GLU A 125 -10.98 -3.30 0.61
N THR A 126 -11.42 -4.08 1.58
CA THR A 126 -10.91 -5.41 1.89
C THR A 126 -12.05 -6.34 2.24
N ARG A 127 -11.77 -7.64 2.33
CA ARG A 127 -12.78 -8.64 2.69
C ARG A 127 -12.91 -8.80 4.20
N ALA A 128 -14.14 -9.02 4.66
CA ALA A 128 -14.43 -9.21 6.09
C ALA A 128 -13.62 -10.34 6.73
N VAL A 129 -13.33 -11.40 5.98
CA VAL A 129 -12.52 -12.55 6.44
C VAL A 129 -11.02 -12.23 6.53
N ASN A 130 -10.56 -11.13 5.94
CA ASN A 130 -9.16 -10.73 5.98
C ASN A 130 -8.86 -9.93 7.26
N ALA A 131 -8.93 -10.60 8.41
CA ALA A 131 -8.77 -9.99 9.74
C ALA A 131 -7.43 -9.24 9.88
N ARG A 132 -6.37 -9.74 9.23
CA ARG A 132 -5.06 -9.12 9.25
C ARG A 132 -5.04 -7.76 8.53
N ALA A 133 -5.64 -7.68 7.35
CA ALA A 133 -5.74 -6.41 6.62
C ALA A 133 -6.59 -5.42 7.41
N LEU A 134 -7.71 -5.86 7.99
CA LEU A 134 -8.57 -5.01 8.82
C LEU A 134 -7.80 -4.43 10.02
N ALA A 135 -7.03 -5.24 10.73
CA ALA A 135 -6.21 -4.79 11.85
C ALA A 135 -5.11 -3.80 11.40
N PHE A 136 -4.46 -4.08 10.28
CA PHE A 136 -3.45 -3.20 9.69
C PHE A 136 -4.00 -1.81 9.36
N TYR A 137 -5.14 -1.74 8.67
CA TYR A 137 -5.75 -0.46 8.31
C TYR A 137 -6.32 0.28 9.51
N ALA A 138 -6.93 -0.42 10.47
CA ALA A 138 -7.41 0.18 11.72
C ALA A 138 -6.26 0.83 12.51
N ALA A 139 -5.12 0.15 12.63
CA ALA A 139 -3.92 0.70 13.29
C ALA A 139 -3.37 1.96 12.58
N ARG A 140 -3.66 2.13 11.29
CA ARG A 140 -3.30 3.31 10.49
C ARG A 140 -4.33 4.43 10.51
N GLY A 141 -5.40 4.30 11.29
CA GLY A 141 -6.44 5.33 11.43
C GLY A 141 -7.53 5.29 10.36
N PHE A 142 -7.65 4.18 9.62
CA PHE A 142 -8.79 3.98 8.74
C PHE A 142 -10.04 3.60 9.52
N ALA A 143 -11.16 4.22 9.20
CA ALA A 143 -12.47 3.94 9.78
C ALA A 143 -13.39 3.28 8.75
N ARG A 144 -14.33 2.46 9.21
CA ARG A 144 -15.34 1.83 8.34
C ARG A 144 -16.31 2.88 7.80
N ILE A 145 -16.61 2.75 6.52
CA ILE A 145 -17.64 3.54 5.82
C ILE A 145 -18.65 2.62 5.14
N ALA A 146 -19.75 3.20 4.67
CA ALA A 146 -20.71 2.48 3.83
C ALA A 146 -20.02 1.96 2.55
N PRO A 147 -20.32 0.75 2.09
CA PRO A 147 -19.79 0.23 0.83
C PRO A 147 -20.11 1.17 -0.34
N TYR A 148 -19.11 1.43 -1.17
CA TYR A 148 -19.21 2.35 -2.31
C TYR A 148 -19.07 1.62 -3.66
N GLY A 149 -19.54 2.25 -4.73
CA GLY A 149 -19.40 1.77 -6.10
C GLY A 149 -19.89 0.32 -6.26
N HIS A 150 -19.11 -0.53 -6.89
CA HIS A 150 -19.46 -1.95 -7.10
C HIS A 150 -19.37 -2.81 -5.84
N TYR A 151 -18.94 -2.26 -4.71
CA TYR A 151 -18.96 -2.94 -3.41
C TYR A 151 -20.31 -2.78 -2.71
N ALA A 152 -21.17 -1.83 -3.14
CA ALA A 152 -22.51 -1.67 -2.62
C ALA A 152 -23.31 -2.97 -2.80
N GLY A 153 -23.95 -3.42 -1.70
CA GLY A 153 -24.70 -4.68 -1.69
C GLY A 153 -23.84 -5.96 -1.55
N ARG A 154 -22.51 -5.85 -1.39
CA ARG A 154 -21.63 -6.99 -1.12
C ARG A 154 -21.41 -7.16 0.37
N PRO A 155 -22.00 -8.17 1.03
CA PRO A 155 -21.94 -8.30 2.49
C PRO A 155 -20.54 -8.69 3.01
N ASP A 156 -19.68 -9.21 2.14
CA ASP A 156 -18.32 -9.63 2.42
C ASP A 156 -17.29 -8.49 2.23
N ALA A 157 -17.69 -7.35 1.65
CA ALA A 157 -16.84 -6.20 1.44
C ALA A 157 -16.82 -5.27 2.66
N VAL A 158 -15.65 -4.85 3.08
CA VAL A 158 -15.46 -3.84 4.12
C VAL A 158 -14.73 -2.65 3.49
N CYS A 159 -15.46 -1.54 3.37
CA CYS A 159 -14.92 -0.29 2.87
C CYS A 159 -14.43 0.57 4.04
N LEU A 160 -13.28 1.19 3.83
CA LEU A 160 -12.56 1.97 4.84
C LEU A 160 -12.15 3.32 4.25
N GLU A 161 -12.11 4.36 5.09
CA GLU A 161 -11.69 5.71 4.75
C GLU A 161 -10.67 6.24 5.76
N LYS A 162 -9.69 6.98 5.27
CA LYS A 162 -8.84 7.84 6.08
C LYS A 162 -8.84 9.23 5.49
N ARG A 163 -9.09 10.25 6.31
CA ARG A 163 -9.09 11.66 5.91
C ARG A 163 -7.69 12.24 5.94
N ALA A 164 -7.44 13.18 5.05
CA ALA A 164 -6.21 13.97 5.07
C ALA A 164 -6.05 14.66 6.44
N PRO A 165 -4.80 14.78 6.96
CA PRO A 165 -4.53 15.57 8.13
C PRO A 165 -5.07 17.00 7.92
N GLN A 166 -5.85 17.49 8.87
CA GLN A 166 -6.22 18.90 8.86
C GLN A 166 -4.97 19.70 9.22
N ASN A 167 -4.53 20.60 8.32
CA ASN A 167 -3.52 21.57 8.70
C ASN A 167 -4.10 22.38 9.86
N PRO A 168 -3.43 22.47 11.02
CA PRO A 168 -3.83 23.43 12.02
C PRO A 168 -3.72 24.82 11.39
N ALA A 169 -4.82 25.56 11.46
CA ALA A 169 -4.89 26.94 11.00
C ALA A 169 -3.94 27.86 11.78
#